data_7da72b99970e37055b8bb37b5475658d
#
_entry.id   7da72b99970e37055b8bb37b5475658d
#
_cell.length_a   1.000
_cell.length_b   1.000
_cell.length_c   1.000
_cell.angle_alpha   90.00
_cell.angle_beta   90.00
_cell.angle_gamma   90.00
#
_symmetry.space_group_name_H-M   'P 1'
#
loop_
_entity.id
_entity.type
_entity.pdbx_description
1 polymer ?
#
loop_
_entity_poly.entity_id
_entity_poly.type
_entity_poly.pdbx_seq_one_letter_code
_entity_poly.pdbx_strand_id
1 'polypeptide(L)'
;MIDLHCHILPGLDDGAFSLDESLLMAQAAYESGTRGICCTPHSGRYSKQQLLSAFTRFKGALADRHLPLKIFLGQEIYLTSNYEKQIRDVKEGYPLTINDTPYLLIEFDPQAHSRILTDAVSLLRAEGYLPIVAHPERYGAVIEDPALGGRLKDAGALLQINKGSLKGAFGQGAFNTASYLLDEEEADFVASDGHSPYERTPKLRAVYAYISEQYSIDYADHLLLFNPARVITNKPIYPYND
;
A
#
# COMPACT_ATOMS: atom_id res chain seq x y z
N MET A 1 11.55 -9.03 2.73
CA MET A 1 10.61 -8.10 2.09
C MET A 1 9.96 -7.20 3.13
N ILE A 2 9.42 -6.07 2.69
CA ILE A 2 8.63 -5.14 3.50
C ILE A 2 7.30 -4.93 2.79
N ASP A 3 6.20 -5.08 3.51
CA ASP A 3 4.84 -4.91 3.02
C ASP A 3 4.34 -3.50 3.39
N LEU A 4 4.11 -2.63 2.40
CA LEU A 4 3.69 -1.25 2.65
C LEU A 4 2.17 -1.08 2.82
N HIS A 5 1.39 -2.11 2.52
CA HIS A 5 -0.07 -2.03 2.51
C HIS A 5 -0.69 -3.31 3.08
N CYS A 6 -1.19 -3.24 4.33
CA CYS A 6 -1.79 -4.38 5.00
C CYS A 6 -2.78 -3.95 6.10
N HIS A 7 -3.99 -4.50 6.07
CA HIS A 7 -5.07 -4.25 7.03
C HIS A 7 -4.99 -5.23 8.21
N ILE A 8 -3.82 -5.26 8.85
CA ILE A 8 -3.49 -6.24 9.88
C ILE A 8 -3.93 -5.83 11.30
N LEU A 9 -4.30 -4.56 11.53
CA LEU A 9 -4.71 -4.10 12.86
C LEU A 9 -6.10 -4.61 13.23
N PRO A 10 -6.29 -5.12 14.46
CA PRO A 10 -7.52 -5.82 14.81
C PRO A 10 -8.72 -4.88 14.99
N GLY A 11 -9.82 -5.17 14.29
CA GLY A 11 -11.15 -4.59 14.54
C GLY A 11 -11.29 -3.11 14.19
N LEU A 12 -10.48 -2.58 13.28
CA LEU A 12 -10.56 -1.18 12.85
C LEU A 12 -11.35 -1.01 11.55
N ASP A 13 -11.21 -1.95 10.61
CA ASP A 13 -11.82 -1.92 9.29
C ASP A 13 -12.26 -3.32 8.85
N ASP A 14 -12.27 -3.59 7.56
CA ASP A 14 -12.58 -4.90 6.96
C ASP A 14 -11.37 -5.85 6.87
N GLY A 15 -10.26 -5.49 7.50
CA GLY A 15 -9.09 -6.35 7.69
C GLY A 15 -9.25 -7.35 8.82
N ALA A 16 -8.19 -7.55 9.62
CA ALA A 16 -8.21 -8.51 10.73
C ALA A 16 -9.34 -8.21 11.72
N PHE A 17 -10.24 -9.16 11.92
CA PHE A 17 -11.38 -9.00 12.82
C PHE A 17 -10.96 -9.01 14.31
N SER A 18 -9.91 -9.75 14.65
CA SER A 18 -9.45 -9.94 16.01
C SER A 18 -7.93 -9.90 16.13
N LEU A 19 -7.43 -9.77 17.36
CA LEU A 19 -5.99 -9.85 17.62
C LEU A 19 -5.41 -11.21 17.23
N ASP A 20 -6.16 -12.29 17.39
CA ASP A 20 -5.71 -13.62 17.00
C ASP A 20 -5.57 -13.73 15.47
N GLU A 21 -6.48 -13.17 14.69
CA GLU A 21 -6.32 -13.08 13.24
C GLU A 21 -5.14 -12.21 12.84
N SER A 22 -4.94 -11.06 13.48
CA SER A 22 -3.74 -10.22 13.27
C SER A 22 -2.45 -11.02 13.50
N LEU A 23 -2.39 -11.82 14.54
CA LEU A 23 -1.23 -12.66 14.86
C LEU A 23 -1.06 -13.80 13.84
N LEU A 24 -2.13 -14.42 13.35
CA LEU A 24 -2.08 -15.40 12.27
C LEU A 24 -1.58 -14.76 10.96
N MET A 25 -2.05 -13.56 10.63
CA MET A 25 -1.56 -12.79 9.48
C MET A 25 -0.07 -12.48 9.62
N ALA A 26 0.36 -12.00 10.80
CA ALA A 26 1.75 -11.69 11.08
C ALA A 26 2.67 -12.92 10.94
N GLN A 27 2.24 -14.07 11.49
CA GLN A 27 2.95 -15.34 11.36
C GLN A 27 3.08 -15.76 9.89
N ALA A 28 1.97 -15.71 9.13
CA ALA A 28 1.94 -16.06 7.71
C ALA A 28 2.85 -15.14 6.86
N ALA A 29 2.87 -13.84 7.16
CA ALA A 29 3.77 -12.87 6.52
C ALA A 29 5.24 -13.20 6.83
N TYR A 30 5.58 -13.41 8.09
CA TYR A 30 6.93 -13.72 8.53
C TYR A 30 7.46 -15.03 7.89
N GLU A 31 6.66 -16.09 7.90
CA GLU A 31 6.98 -17.37 7.26
C GLU A 31 7.17 -17.25 5.75
N SER A 32 6.48 -16.29 5.11
CA SER A 32 6.65 -15.98 3.70
C SER A 32 7.87 -15.11 3.38
N GLY A 33 8.66 -14.73 4.38
CA GLY A 33 9.90 -13.95 4.21
C GLY A 33 9.73 -12.44 4.41
N THR A 34 8.55 -11.95 4.81
CA THR A 34 8.33 -10.54 5.19
C THR A 34 9.00 -10.26 6.55
N ARG A 35 9.65 -9.10 6.68
CA ARG A 35 10.35 -8.69 7.91
C ARG A 35 9.85 -7.35 8.44
N GLY A 36 9.04 -6.63 7.64
CA GLY A 36 8.38 -5.39 8.03
C GLY A 36 7.00 -5.30 7.42
N ILE A 37 6.03 -4.76 8.15
CA ILE A 37 4.67 -4.48 7.67
C ILE A 37 4.29 -3.06 8.07
N CYS A 38 3.84 -2.27 7.12
CA CYS A 38 3.11 -1.05 7.38
C CYS A 38 1.63 -1.42 7.62
N CYS A 39 1.15 -1.14 8.82
CA CYS A 39 -0.25 -1.31 9.18
C CYS A 39 -1.02 -0.11 8.62
N THR A 40 -1.84 -0.32 7.61
CA THR A 40 -2.54 0.73 6.86
C THR A 40 -4.05 0.52 6.82
N PRO A 41 -4.73 0.48 7.97
CA PRO A 41 -6.17 0.35 7.98
C PRO A 41 -6.83 1.57 7.32
N HIS A 42 -8.01 1.38 6.72
CA HIS A 42 -8.78 2.46 6.10
C HIS A 42 -9.04 3.61 7.06
N SER A 43 -8.80 4.84 6.63
CA SER A 43 -9.10 6.03 7.42
C SER A 43 -10.61 6.31 7.53
N GLY A 44 -11.00 7.12 8.54
CA GLY A 44 -12.37 7.64 8.66
C GLY A 44 -13.37 6.74 9.39
N ARG A 45 -12.98 5.52 9.80
CA ARG A 45 -13.87 4.57 10.50
C ARG A 45 -13.68 4.57 12.03
N TYR A 46 -12.63 5.19 12.53
CA TYR A 46 -12.22 5.20 13.96
C TYR A 46 -11.41 6.46 14.26
N SER A 47 -11.26 6.78 15.54
CA SER A 47 -10.45 7.91 15.99
C SER A 47 -8.95 7.59 15.98
N LYS A 48 -8.11 8.63 15.98
CA LYS A 48 -6.66 8.50 16.12
C LYS A 48 -6.28 7.72 17.39
N GLN A 49 -7.00 7.93 18.50
CA GLN A 49 -6.75 7.21 19.75
C GLN A 49 -7.03 5.71 19.63
N GLN A 50 -8.12 5.31 18.95
CA GLN A 50 -8.43 3.89 18.70
C GLN A 50 -7.36 3.24 17.81
N LEU A 51 -6.89 3.94 16.77
CA LEU A 51 -5.80 3.48 15.91
C LEU A 51 -4.51 3.22 16.72
N LEU A 52 -4.08 4.20 17.50
CA LEU A 52 -2.86 4.09 18.31
C LEU A 52 -2.97 2.99 19.37
N SER A 53 -4.15 2.82 19.98
CA SER A 53 -4.41 1.73 20.93
C SER A 53 -4.33 0.35 20.28
N ALA A 54 -4.95 0.17 19.10
CA ALA A 54 -4.89 -1.09 18.35
C ALA A 54 -3.44 -1.42 17.94
N PHE A 55 -2.70 -0.42 17.42
CA PHE A 55 -1.29 -0.59 17.06
C PHE A 55 -0.42 -0.99 18.25
N THR A 56 -0.56 -0.30 19.38
CA THR A 56 0.19 -0.60 20.62
C THR A 56 -0.11 -2.00 21.15
N ARG A 57 -1.39 -2.39 21.17
CA ARG A 57 -1.83 -3.72 21.58
C ARG A 57 -1.27 -4.81 20.66
N PHE A 58 -1.31 -4.60 19.36
CA PHE A 58 -0.77 -5.57 18.39
C PHE A 58 0.75 -5.69 18.51
N LYS A 59 1.46 -4.56 18.68
CA LYS A 59 2.91 -4.53 18.91
C LYS A 59 3.32 -5.32 20.15
N GLY A 60 2.58 -5.17 21.26
CA GLY A 60 2.79 -5.95 22.48
C GLY A 60 2.60 -7.44 22.25
N ALA A 61 1.51 -7.83 21.57
CA ALA A 61 1.21 -9.22 21.28
C ALA A 61 2.26 -9.90 20.37
N LEU A 62 2.86 -9.17 19.43
CA LEU A 62 3.99 -9.68 18.63
C LEU A 62 5.24 -9.95 19.50
N ALA A 63 5.52 -9.06 20.46
CA ALA A 63 6.62 -9.24 21.41
C ALA A 63 6.39 -10.46 22.31
N ASP A 64 5.19 -10.63 22.85
CA ASP A 64 4.81 -11.78 23.70
C ASP A 64 4.92 -13.12 22.94
N ARG A 65 4.67 -13.10 21.62
CA ARG A 65 4.84 -14.29 20.75
C ARG A 65 6.28 -14.48 20.25
N HIS A 66 7.23 -13.60 20.64
CA HIS A 66 8.60 -13.60 20.14
C HIS A 66 8.70 -13.61 18.60
N LEU A 67 7.72 -13.00 17.90
CA LEU A 67 7.69 -12.90 16.44
C LEU A 67 8.51 -11.69 15.99
N PRO A 68 9.70 -11.87 15.35
CA PRO A 68 10.60 -10.76 15.02
C PRO A 68 10.17 -10.05 13.72
N LEU A 69 8.91 -9.60 13.69
CA LEU A 69 8.31 -8.81 12.62
C LEU A 69 8.27 -7.34 13.05
N LYS A 70 8.90 -6.47 12.27
CA LYS A 70 8.80 -5.02 12.51
C LYS A 70 7.47 -4.52 11.98
N ILE A 71 6.81 -3.66 12.74
CA ILE A 71 5.57 -3.00 12.28
C ILE A 71 5.74 -1.48 12.29
N PHE A 72 5.15 -0.86 11.29
CA PHE A 72 5.10 0.58 11.08
C PHE A 72 3.65 1.00 11.00
N LEU A 73 3.34 2.26 11.31
CA LEU A 73 1.97 2.75 11.30
C LEU A 73 1.76 3.69 10.12
N GLY A 74 0.63 3.58 9.47
CA GLY A 74 0.11 4.46 8.44
C GLY A 74 -1.39 4.29 8.32
N GLN A 75 -1.98 4.85 7.31
CA GLN A 75 -3.38 4.62 6.94
C GLN A 75 -3.53 4.63 5.43
N GLU A 76 -4.44 3.81 4.92
CA GLU A 76 -4.96 3.96 3.58
C GLU A 76 -6.07 5.02 3.59
N ILE A 77 -5.86 6.09 2.85
CA ILE A 77 -6.74 7.26 2.84
C ILE A 77 -7.62 7.23 1.61
N TYR A 78 -8.92 6.95 1.81
CA TYR A 78 -9.89 6.95 0.74
C TYR A 78 -10.26 8.39 0.35
N LEU A 79 -9.78 8.83 -0.82
CA LEU A 79 -10.05 10.15 -1.36
C LEU A 79 -11.34 10.13 -2.20
N THR A 80 -12.25 11.02 -1.85
CA THR A 80 -13.53 11.22 -2.55
C THR A 80 -13.47 12.47 -3.43
N SER A 81 -14.59 12.84 -4.05
CA SER A 81 -14.72 14.16 -4.72
C SER A 81 -14.46 15.36 -3.79
N ASN A 82 -14.41 15.13 -2.46
CA ASN A 82 -14.07 16.16 -1.45
C ASN A 82 -12.60 16.06 -0.99
N TYR A 83 -11.71 15.58 -1.87
CA TYR A 83 -10.29 15.34 -1.55
C TYR A 83 -9.55 16.59 -1.02
N GLU A 84 -9.95 17.78 -1.43
CA GLU A 84 -9.34 19.02 -0.92
C GLU A 84 -9.50 19.17 0.59
N LYS A 85 -10.70 18.86 1.13
CA LYS A 85 -10.93 18.85 2.57
C LYS A 85 -10.12 17.76 3.25
N GLN A 86 -10.13 16.54 2.70
CA GLN A 86 -9.43 15.40 3.25
C GLN A 86 -7.91 15.63 3.32
N ILE A 87 -7.33 16.31 2.32
CA ILE A 87 -5.92 16.72 2.33
C ILE A 87 -5.65 17.76 3.43
N ARG A 88 -6.56 18.71 3.68
CA ARG A 88 -6.42 19.63 4.81
C ARG A 88 -6.44 18.89 6.16
N ASP A 89 -7.33 17.89 6.31
CA ASP A 89 -7.42 17.09 7.54
C ASP A 89 -6.09 16.34 7.80
N VAL A 90 -5.39 15.84 6.76
CA VAL A 90 -4.04 15.26 6.89
C VAL A 90 -3.04 16.27 7.47
N LYS A 91 -3.09 17.53 7.02
CA LYS A 91 -2.21 18.60 7.54
C LYS A 91 -2.47 18.89 9.02
N GLU A 92 -3.68 18.66 9.51
CA GLU A 92 -4.05 18.75 10.92
C GLU A 92 -3.60 17.53 11.73
N GLY A 93 -2.94 16.55 11.09
CA GLY A 93 -2.33 15.38 11.72
C GLY A 93 -3.22 14.16 11.85
N TYR A 94 -4.31 14.10 11.09
CA TYR A 94 -5.14 12.90 10.94
C TYR A 94 -6.03 12.99 9.69
N PRO A 95 -5.99 12.00 8.77
CA PRO A 95 -5.30 10.69 8.83
C PRO A 95 -3.78 10.77 8.86
N LEU A 96 -3.13 9.63 9.23
CA LEU A 96 -1.68 9.56 9.38
C LEU A 96 -0.96 9.24 8.06
N THR A 97 0.20 9.85 7.90
CA THR A 97 1.18 9.45 6.88
C THR A 97 1.85 8.11 7.23
N ILE A 98 2.58 7.51 6.30
CA ILE A 98 3.35 6.27 6.57
C ILE A 98 4.53 6.60 7.50
N ASN A 99 4.53 6.04 8.70
CA ASN A 99 5.60 6.10 9.69
C ASN A 99 6.14 7.52 9.93
N ASP A 100 5.24 8.51 10.02
CA ASP A 100 5.54 9.94 10.19
C ASP A 100 6.47 10.53 9.10
N THR A 101 6.48 9.96 7.91
CA THR A 101 7.18 10.46 6.73
C THR A 101 6.22 11.28 5.85
N PRO A 102 6.68 11.98 4.81
CA PRO A 102 5.80 12.66 3.85
C PRO A 102 4.98 11.71 2.96
N TYR A 103 5.25 10.41 2.99
CA TYR A 103 4.57 9.44 2.16
C TYR A 103 3.14 9.17 2.65
N LEU A 104 2.18 9.23 1.74
CA LEU A 104 0.76 8.95 1.98
C LEU A 104 0.29 7.82 1.08
N LEU A 105 -0.31 6.79 1.66
CA LEU A 105 -1.02 5.77 0.90
C LEU A 105 -2.46 6.28 0.66
N ILE A 106 -2.83 6.44 -0.60
CA ILE A 106 -4.13 6.97 -1.00
C ILE A 106 -4.88 5.99 -1.91
N GLU A 107 -6.17 5.89 -1.69
CA GLU A 107 -7.11 5.09 -2.47
C GLU A 107 -8.22 5.99 -3.03
N PHE A 108 -8.77 5.63 -4.19
CA PHE A 108 -9.90 6.31 -4.83
C PHE A 108 -11.07 5.35 -5.04
N ASP A 109 -12.24 5.92 -5.33
CA ASP A 109 -13.36 5.12 -5.83
C ASP A 109 -12.94 4.37 -7.10
N PRO A 110 -13.23 3.06 -7.23
CA PRO A 110 -12.90 2.30 -8.45
C PRO A 110 -13.47 2.90 -9.74
N GLN A 111 -14.52 3.71 -9.66
CA GLN A 111 -15.13 4.40 -10.78
C GLN A 111 -14.74 5.90 -10.84
N ALA A 112 -13.75 6.33 -10.06
CA ALA A 112 -13.29 7.72 -10.08
C ALA A 112 -12.80 8.11 -11.47
N HIS A 113 -13.19 9.31 -11.91
CA HIS A 113 -12.73 9.85 -13.18
C HIS A 113 -11.22 10.16 -13.14
N SER A 114 -10.51 9.91 -14.24
CA SER A 114 -9.06 10.14 -14.35
C SER A 114 -8.59 11.50 -13.84
N ARG A 115 -9.38 12.55 -14.09
CA ARG A 115 -9.09 13.91 -13.62
C ARG A 115 -9.04 14.02 -12.10
N ILE A 116 -9.93 13.32 -11.38
CA ILE A 116 -9.90 13.33 -9.89
C ILE A 116 -8.61 12.75 -9.37
N LEU A 117 -8.12 11.65 -10.00
CA LEU A 117 -6.87 11.01 -9.63
C LEU A 117 -5.68 11.98 -9.82
N THR A 118 -5.59 12.60 -10.99
CA THR A 118 -4.45 13.50 -11.31
C THR A 118 -4.51 14.80 -10.50
N ASP A 119 -5.68 15.40 -10.33
CA ASP A 119 -5.84 16.67 -9.58
C ASP A 119 -5.51 16.45 -8.10
N ALA A 120 -5.99 15.36 -7.48
CA ALA A 120 -5.70 15.04 -6.08
C ALA A 120 -4.20 14.75 -5.84
N VAL A 121 -3.55 13.99 -6.74
CA VAL A 121 -2.10 13.75 -6.71
C VAL A 121 -1.34 15.07 -6.80
N SER A 122 -1.67 15.93 -7.76
CA SER A 122 -1.02 17.24 -7.96
C SER A 122 -1.17 18.14 -6.73
N LEU A 123 -2.35 18.14 -6.11
CA LEU A 123 -2.60 18.92 -4.90
C LEU A 123 -1.79 18.39 -3.70
N LEU A 124 -1.74 17.07 -3.50
CA LEU A 124 -0.90 16.46 -2.45
C LEU A 124 0.58 16.81 -2.63
N ARG A 125 1.07 16.78 -3.87
CA ARG A 125 2.44 17.19 -4.19
C ARG A 125 2.70 18.65 -3.88
N ALA A 126 1.77 19.54 -4.23
CA ALA A 126 1.85 20.98 -3.94
C ALA A 126 1.87 21.25 -2.42
N GLU A 127 1.21 20.39 -1.63
CA GLU A 127 1.22 20.45 -0.16
C GLU A 127 2.44 19.79 0.50
N GLY A 128 3.39 19.28 -0.31
CA GLY A 128 4.64 18.69 0.16
C GLY A 128 4.59 17.20 0.51
N TYR A 129 3.48 16.51 0.19
CA TYR A 129 3.36 15.08 0.38
C TYR A 129 3.90 14.27 -0.82
N LEU A 130 4.18 13.00 -0.57
CA LEU A 130 4.60 12.02 -1.55
C LEU A 130 3.51 10.94 -1.67
N PRO A 131 2.49 11.15 -2.54
CA PRO A 131 1.36 10.22 -2.64
C PRO A 131 1.78 8.89 -3.27
N ILE A 132 1.42 7.79 -2.60
CA ILE A 132 1.47 6.43 -3.11
C ILE A 132 0.04 6.05 -3.47
N VAL A 133 -0.27 5.92 -4.75
CA VAL A 133 -1.57 5.48 -5.23
C VAL A 133 -1.66 3.96 -5.03
N ALA A 134 -2.57 3.55 -4.15
CA ALA A 134 -2.83 2.14 -3.89
C ALA A 134 -3.54 1.51 -5.09
N HIS A 135 -3.08 0.34 -5.48
CA HIS A 135 -3.66 -0.55 -6.49
C HIS A 135 -4.32 0.17 -7.70
N PRO A 136 -3.56 1.05 -8.41
CA PRO A 136 -4.10 1.83 -9.55
C PRO A 136 -4.69 0.93 -10.65
N GLU A 137 -4.21 -0.29 -10.78
CA GLU A 137 -4.69 -1.30 -11.71
C GLU A 137 -6.15 -1.75 -11.46
N ARG A 138 -6.75 -1.35 -10.34
CA ARG A 138 -8.15 -1.65 -10.00
C ARG A 138 -9.12 -0.53 -10.35
N TYR A 139 -8.64 0.64 -10.75
CA TYR A 139 -9.51 1.75 -11.15
C TYR A 139 -9.94 1.63 -12.60
N GLY A 140 -11.24 1.81 -12.86
CA GLY A 140 -11.80 1.72 -14.22
C GLY A 140 -11.08 2.64 -15.21
N ALA A 141 -10.76 3.87 -14.81
CA ALA A 141 -10.04 4.82 -15.65
C ALA A 141 -8.62 4.34 -16.05
N VAL A 142 -7.92 3.60 -15.19
CA VAL A 142 -6.59 3.04 -15.47
C VAL A 142 -6.70 1.74 -16.27
N ILE A 143 -7.75 0.94 -16.04
CA ILE A 143 -8.03 -0.27 -16.83
C ILE A 143 -8.37 0.11 -18.27
N GLU A 144 -9.17 1.16 -18.48
CA GLU A 144 -9.53 1.66 -19.82
C GLU A 144 -8.36 2.31 -20.55
N ASP A 145 -7.48 2.96 -19.82
CA ASP A 145 -6.29 3.66 -20.37
C ASP A 145 -5.08 3.44 -19.44
N PRO A 146 -4.33 2.33 -19.59
CA PRO A 146 -3.18 2.00 -18.72
C PRO A 146 -2.08 3.07 -18.71
N ALA A 147 -1.92 3.86 -19.79
CA ALA A 147 -0.98 4.98 -19.82
C ALA A 147 -1.33 6.11 -18.83
N LEU A 148 -2.49 6.05 -18.17
CA LEU A 148 -2.82 6.93 -17.04
C LEU A 148 -1.85 6.70 -15.87
N GLY A 149 -1.26 5.48 -15.73
CA GLY A 149 -0.20 5.20 -14.75
C GLY A 149 0.96 6.18 -14.88
N GLY A 150 1.56 6.28 -16.07
CA GLY A 150 2.64 7.22 -16.36
C GLY A 150 2.24 8.68 -16.11
N ARG A 151 1.02 9.08 -16.48
CA ARG A 151 0.53 10.44 -16.19
C ARG A 151 0.36 10.72 -14.69
N LEU A 152 0.01 9.72 -13.90
CA LEU A 152 -0.01 9.85 -12.44
C LEU A 152 1.41 10.02 -11.88
N LYS A 153 2.39 9.30 -12.44
CA LYS A 153 3.82 9.49 -12.09
C LYS A 153 4.31 10.88 -12.48
N ASP A 154 3.96 11.38 -13.67
CA ASP A 154 4.28 12.75 -14.12
C ASP A 154 3.68 13.81 -13.19
N ALA A 155 2.50 13.56 -12.63
CA ALA A 155 1.88 14.39 -11.60
C ALA A 155 2.58 14.26 -10.22
N GLY A 156 3.48 13.31 -10.07
CA GLY A 156 4.31 13.08 -8.88
C GLY A 156 3.82 11.97 -7.95
N ALA A 157 2.95 11.08 -8.42
CA ALA A 157 2.57 9.88 -7.69
C ALA A 157 3.66 8.80 -7.73
N LEU A 158 3.63 7.92 -6.74
CA LEU A 158 4.22 6.60 -6.75
C LEU A 158 3.10 5.56 -6.87
N LEU A 159 3.34 4.45 -7.56
CA LEU A 159 2.32 3.44 -7.84
C LEU A 159 2.58 2.14 -7.09
N GLN A 160 1.60 1.68 -6.29
CA GLN A 160 1.66 0.41 -5.57
C GLN A 160 0.72 -0.60 -6.20
N ILE A 161 1.26 -1.65 -6.81
CA ILE A 161 0.52 -2.77 -7.38
C ILE A 161 0.11 -3.77 -6.30
N ASN A 162 -1.13 -4.24 -6.36
CA ASN A 162 -1.61 -5.29 -5.48
C ASN A 162 -1.14 -6.67 -5.99
N LYS A 163 -0.52 -7.47 -5.12
CA LYS A 163 -0.11 -8.84 -5.48
C LYS A 163 -1.27 -9.71 -5.96
N GLY A 164 -2.49 -9.45 -5.50
CA GLY A 164 -3.69 -10.17 -5.91
C GLY A 164 -4.04 -9.97 -7.38
N SER A 165 -3.79 -8.78 -7.91
CA SER A 165 -4.00 -8.44 -9.32
C SER A 165 -3.12 -9.31 -10.23
N LEU A 166 -1.86 -9.51 -9.85
CA LEU A 166 -0.91 -10.37 -10.57
C LEU A 166 -1.26 -11.88 -10.52
N LYS A 167 -2.27 -12.24 -9.74
CA LYS A 167 -2.83 -13.60 -9.68
C LYS A 167 -4.24 -13.68 -10.26
N GLY A 168 -4.74 -12.61 -10.87
CA GLY A 168 -6.07 -12.55 -11.44
C GLY A 168 -7.22 -12.45 -10.43
N ALA A 169 -6.93 -12.23 -9.14
CA ALA A 169 -7.94 -12.20 -8.08
C ALA A 169 -8.97 -11.06 -8.25
N PHE A 170 -8.63 -10.00 -8.99
CA PHE A 170 -9.49 -8.85 -9.26
C PHE A 170 -9.94 -8.75 -10.72
N GLY A 171 -9.88 -9.88 -11.45
CA GLY A 171 -10.32 -9.98 -12.84
C GLY A 171 -9.23 -9.67 -13.86
N GLN A 172 -9.55 -9.95 -15.14
CA GLN A 172 -8.58 -9.87 -16.23
C GLN A 172 -8.11 -8.44 -16.51
N GLY A 173 -9.01 -7.44 -16.36
CA GLY A 173 -8.66 -6.02 -16.54
C GLY A 173 -7.54 -5.60 -15.57
N ALA A 174 -7.72 -5.86 -14.27
CA ALA A 174 -6.73 -5.56 -13.25
C ALA A 174 -5.41 -6.32 -13.47
N PHE A 175 -5.48 -7.59 -13.88
CA PHE A 175 -4.28 -8.39 -14.21
C PHE A 175 -3.50 -7.76 -15.37
N ASN A 176 -4.18 -7.45 -16.49
CA ASN A 176 -3.54 -6.87 -17.67
C ASN A 176 -2.92 -5.49 -17.36
N THR A 177 -3.64 -4.67 -16.58
CA THR A 177 -3.15 -3.34 -16.20
C THR A 177 -1.96 -3.45 -15.24
N ALA A 178 -2.00 -4.35 -14.25
CA ALA A 178 -0.87 -4.60 -13.36
C ALA A 178 0.38 -5.07 -14.13
N SER A 179 0.19 -5.98 -15.12
CA SER A 179 1.29 -6.43 -15.99
C SER A 179 1.85 -5.28 -16.83
N TYR A 180 0.99 -4.47 -17.43
CA TYR A 180 1.41 -3.29 -18.18
C TYR A 180 2.27 -2.34 -17.34
N LEU A 181 1.82 -2.02 -16.11
CA LEU A 181 2.56 -1.11 -15.22
C LEU A 181 3.92 -1.69 -14.77
N LEU A 182 4.05 -3.02 -14.73
CA LEU A 182 5.35 -3.67 -14.48
C LEU A 182 6.21 -3.69 -15.73
N ASP A 183 5.65 -3.96 -16.92
CA ASP A 183 6.35 -4.00 -18.21
C ASP A 183 6.95 -2.63 -18.56
N GLU A 184 6.22 -1.55 -18.27
CA GLU A 184 6.66 -0.16 -18.47
C GLU A 184 7.50 0.39 -17.31
N GLU A 185 7.80 -0.43 -16.29
CA GLU A 185 8.55 -0.04 -15.08
C GLU A 185 7.94 1.17 -14.33
N GLU A 186 6.63 1.35 -14.46
CA GLU A 186 5.88 2.41 -13.79
C GLU A 186 5.55 2.07 -12.34
N ALA A 187 5.56 0.78 -11.97
CA ALA A 187 5.34 0.34 -10.60
C ALA A 187 6.51 0.70 -9.69
N ASP A 188 6.22 1.29 -8.53
CA ASP A 188 7.22 1.62 -7.50
C ASP A 188 7.20 0.61 -6.35
N PHE A 189 6.06 -0.04 -6.11
CA PHE A 189 5.87 -1.02 -5.04
C PHE A 189 4.94 -2.14 -5.46
N VAL A 190 5.16 -3.31 -4.85
CA VAL A 190 4.16 -4.37 -4.78
C VAL A 190 3.87 -4.66 -3.32
N ALA A 191 2.59 -4.67 -2.95
CA ALA A 191 2.15 -4.92 -1.59
C ALA A 191 1.07 -6.00 -1.51
N SER A 192 0.79 -6.47 -0.28
CA SER A 192 -0.16 -7.55 -0.12
C SER A 192 -1.60 -7.12 -0.20
N ASP A 193 -1.90 -5.93 0.30
CA ASP A 193 -3.27 -5.51 0.60
C ASP A 193 -4.00 -6.61 1.41
N GLY A 194 -3.28 -7.12 2.41
CA GLY A 194 -3.70 -8.30 3.18
C GLY A 194 -4.79 -7.94 4.17
N HIS A 195 -5.90 -8.72 4.16
CA HIS A 195 -7.08 -8.48 5.01
C HIS A 195 -7.40 -9.67 5.91
N SER A 196 -6.91 -10.86 5.58
CA SER A 196 -7.19 -12.05 6.38
C SER A 196 -6.02 -13.03 6.34
N PRO A 197 -5.95 -13.98 7.28
CA PRO A 197 -4.94 -15.05 7.21
C PRO A 197 -5.27 -16.13 6.17
N TYR A 198 -6.46 -16.11 5.55
CA TYR A 198 -6.98 -17.20 4.72
C TYR A 198 -7.03 -16.86 3.23
N GLU A 199 -7.71 -15.80 2.84
CA GLU A 199 -7.95 -15.45 1.43
C GLU A 199 -7.01 -14.34 0.93
N ARG A 200 -7.21 -13.10 1.40
CA ARG A 200 -6.35 -11.95 1.11
C ARG A 200 -5.18 -11.92 2.11
N THR A 201 -4.29 -12.93 2.01
CA THR A 201 -3.20 -13.11 3.00
C THR A 201 -2.06 -12.13 2.79
N PRO A 202 -1.26 -11.78 3.83
CA PRO A 202 -0.08 -10.91 3.68
C PRO A 202 1.17 -11.65 3.20
N LYS A 203 1.04 -12.81 2.53
CA LYS A 203 2.18 -13.61 2.03
C LYS A 203 2.71 -13.02 0.73
N LEU A 204 3.99 -12.61 0.69
CA LEU A 204 4.61 -11.98 -0.48
C LEU A 204 5.57 -12.89 -1.26
N ARG A 205 6.00 -14.05 -0.71
CA ARG A 205 7.00 -14.92 -1.36
C ARG A 205 6.65 -15.29 -2.79
N ALA A 206 5.39 -15.65 -3.04
CA ALA A 206 4.98 -16.11 -4.37
C ALA A 206 5.00 -14.99 -5.42
N VAL A 207 4.64 -13.76 -5.06
CA VAL A 207 4.72 -12.63 -5.98
C VAL A 207 6.16 -12.17 -6.17
N TYR A 208 6.99 -12.24 -5.13
CA TYR A 208 8.42 -11.99 -5.26
C TYR A 208 9.07 -12.96 -6.27
N ALA A 209 8.81 -14.26 -6.12
CA ALA A 209 9.31 -15.28 -7.06
C ALA A 209 8.81 -15.02 -8.48
N TYR A 210 7.52 -14.72 -8.65
CA TYR A 210 6.93 -14.40 -9.96
C TYR A 210 7.65 -13.23 -10.63
N ILE A 211 7.83 -12.10 -9.92
CA ILE A 211 8.51 -10.93 -10.48
C ILE A 211 9.99 -11.24 -10.78
N SER A 212 10.67 -11.98 -9.88
CA SER A 212 12.06 -12.38 -10.09
C SER A 212 12.26 -13.25 -11.34
N GLU A 213 11.30 -14.12 -11.65
CA GLU A 213 11.33 -15.03 -12.79
C GLU A 213 10.91 -14.36 -14.10
N GLN A 214 9.90 -13.49 -14.07
CA GLN A 214 9.37 -12.84 -15.27
C GLN A 214 10.18 -11.61 -15.69
N TYR A 215 10.78 -10.92 -14.72
CA TYR A 215 11.55 -9.68 -14.94
C TYR A 215 12.99 -9.85 -14.47
N SER A 216 13.26 -9.57 -13.19
CA SER A 216 14.58 -9.77 -12.58
C SER A 216 14.50 -9.82 -11.06
N ILE A 217 15.53 -10.38 -10.41
CA ILE A 217 15.68 -10.34 -8.96
C ILE A 217 15.85 -8.89 -8.50
N ASP A 218 16.62 -8.09 -9.22
CA ASP A 218 16.87 -6.69 -8.88
C ASP A 218 15.58 -5.87 -8.90
N TYR A 219 14.70 -6.11 -9.88
CA TYR A 219 13.39 -5.44 -9.93
C TYR A 219 12.46 -5.89 -8.81
N ALA A 220 12.43 -7.20 -8.51
CA ALA A 220 11.67 -7.71 -7.36
C ALA A 220 12.16 -7.11 -6.02
N ASP A 221 13.47 -6.99 -5.84
CA ASP A 221 14.08 -6.35 -4.67
C ASP A 221 13.75 -4.85 -4.62
N HIS A 222 13.76 -4.18 -5.76
CA HIS A 222 13.37 -2.77 -5.85
C HIS A 222 11.95 -2.55 -5.35
N LEU A 223 10.98 -3.34 -5.83
CA LEU A 223 9.56 -3.20 -5.54
C LEU A 223 9.16 -3.65 -4.12
N LEU A 224 9.83 -4.67 -3.58
CA LEU A 224 9.41 -5.37 -2.35
C LEU A 224 10.38 -5.20 -1.17
N LEU A 225 11.55 -4.60 -1.40
CA LEU A 225 12.57 -4.43 -0.36
C LEU A 225 13.12 -3.01 -0.32
N PHE A 226 13.74 -2.51 -1.40
CA PHE A 226 14.49 -1.26 -1.37
C PHE A 226 13.57 -0.04 -1.29
N ASN A 227 12.60 0.09 -2.18
CA ASN A 227 11.65 1.21 -2.16
C ASN A 227 10.81 1.23 -0.88
N PRO A 228 10.21 0.11 -0.41
CA PRO A 228 9.54 0.08 0.88
C PRO A 228 10.44 0.52 2.05
N ALA A 229 11.71 0.10 2.06
CA ALA A 229 12.67 0.53 3.09
C ALA A 229 12.95 2.03 3.05
N ARG A 230 12.97 2.65 1.85
CA ARG A 230 13.14 4.09 1.68
C ARG A 230 11.95 4.87 2.22
N VAL A 231 10.72 4.42 1.93
CA VAL A 231 9.49 5.03 2.47
C VAL A 231 9.52 5.09 3.99
N ILE A 232 9.73 3.95 4.66
CA ILE A 232 9.70 3.88 6.12
C ILE A 232 10.88 4.59 6.81
N THR A 233 11.96 4.89 6.07
CA THR A 233 13.14 5.62 6.58
C THR A 233 13.23 7.06 6.06
N ASN A 234 12.15 7.58 5.47
CA ASN A 234 12.07 8.93 4.91
C ASN A 234 13.19 9.25 3.91
N LYS A 235 13.45 8.34 2.99
CA LYS A 235 14.44 8.52 1.91
C LYS A 235 13.73 8.67 0.56
N PRO A 236 14.29 9.44 -0.39
CA PRO A 236 13.69 9.60 -1.71
C PRO A 236 13.64 8.27 -2.47
N ILE A 237 12.58 8.08 -3.26
CA ILE A 237 12.45 6.99 -4.22
C ILE A 237 13.07 7.45 -5.55
N TYR A 238 13.79 6.56 -6.20
CA TYR A 238 14.35 6.75 -7.53
C TYR A 238 13.71 5.74 -8.49
N PRO A 239 13.55 6.09 -9.78
CA PRO A 239 13.16 5.14 -10.81
C PRO A 239 14.10 3.92 -10.85
N TYR A 240 13.60 2.79 -11.35
CA TYR A 240 14.38 1.54 -11.34
C TYR A 240 15.65 1.61 -12.20
N ASN A 241 15.60 2.35 -13.31
CA ASN A 241 16.69 2.46 -14.29
C ASN A 241 17.54 3.74 -14.19
N ASP A 242 17.48 4.47 -13.07
CA ASP A 242 18.31 5.67 -12.83
C ASP A 242 19.58 5.37 -12.01
#